data_b57642fd16e158d59b172d30b34c5d3a
#
_entry.id   b57642fd16e158d59b172d30b34c5d3a
#
_cell.length_a   1.000
_cell.length_b   1.000
_cell.length_c   1.000
_cell.angle_alpha   90.00
_cell.angle_beta   90.00
_cell.angle_gamma   90.00
#
_symmetry.space_group_name_H-M   'P 1'
#
loop_
_entity.id
_entity.type
_entity.pdbx_description
1 polymer ?
#
loop_
_entity_poly.entity_id
_entity_poly.type
_entity_poly.pdbx_seq_one_letter_code
_entity_poly.pdbx_strand_id
1 'polypeptide(L)'
;GVLEEDKTSGITKVAEPIGVIAAIVPTTNPTSTAIFKCLIALKTRNAIIISPHPRAKNATIEAARIVLEAAVKAGAPEGIIGWIDQPSVELSQNVMRESDIILATGGPAMVKAAYSSGRPALGVGAGNTPAIIDETAHIKMAVNSILLSKTFDNGVICASEQSIIVLEEVYD
;
A
#
# COMPACT_ATOMS: atom_id res chain seq x y z
N GLY A 1 17.00 -13.88 -5.34
CA GLY A 1 18.12 -13.78 -6.28
C GLY A 1 19.25 -12.93 -5.73
N VAL A 2 20.43 -12.96 -6.35
CA VAL A 2 21.58 -12.14 -5.95
C VAL A 2 21.29 -10.67 -6.17
N LEU A 3 21.45 -9.86 -5.10
CA LEU A 3 21.28 -8.40 -5.12
C LEU A 3 22.62 -7.68 -5.37
N GLU A 4 23.67 -8.18 -4.74
CA GLU A 4 25.00 -7.57 -4.77
C GLU A 4 26.06 -8.65 -4.52
N GLU A 5 27.18 -8.54 -5.18
CA GLU A 5 28.35 -9.38 -4.96
C GLU A 5 29.59 -8.50 -4.78
N ASP A 6 30.15 -8.48 -3.58
CA ASP A 6 31.42 -7.81 -3.29
C ASP A 6 32.55 -8.83 -3.39
N LYS A 7 33.27 -8.82 -4.50
CA LYS A 7 34.40 -9.72 -4.75
C LYS A 7 35.60 -9.43 -3.86
N THR A 8 35.70 -8.23 -3.28
CA THR A 8 36.81 -7.84 -2.44
C THR A 8 36.69 -8.44 -1.03
N SER A 9 35.48 -8.39 -0.47
CA SER A 9 35.17 -8.98 0.84
C SER A 9 34.68 -10.43 0.76
N GLY A 10 34.35 -10.93 -0.43
CA GLY A 10 33.75 -12.26 -0.63
C GLY A 10 32.31 -12.37 -0.14
N ILE A 11 31.59 -11.23 0.00
CA ILE A 11 30.22 -11.19 0.49
C ILE A 11 29.24 -11.17 -0.67
N THR A 12 28.26 -12.06 -0.65
CA THR A 12 27.13 -12.05 -1.60
C THR A 12 25.83 -11.81 -0.85
N LYS A 13 25.08 -10.74 -1.26
CA LYS A 13 23.75 -10.45 -0.72
C LYS A 13 22.69 -11.12 -1.60
N VAL A 14 21.85 -11.95 -0.99
CA VAL A 14 20.79 -12.70 -1.68
C VAL A 14 19.43 -12.32 -1.11
N ALA A 15 18.49 -11.95 -1.99
CA ALA A 15 17.11 -11.72 -1.59
C ALA A 15 16.34 -13.04 -1.50
N GLU A 16 15.76 -13.30 -0.33
CA GLU A 16 14.91 -14.45 -0.06
C GLU A 16 13.47 -14.00 0.26
N PRO A 17 12.44 -14.81 -0.05
CA PRO A 17 11.07 -14.52 0.37
C PRO A 17 10.95 -14.60 1.90
N ILE A 18 10.04 -13.82 2.45
CA ILE A 18 9.75 -13.83 3.89
C ILE A 18 8.73 -14.92 4.23
N GLY A 19 7.78 -15.20 3.32
CA GLY A 19 6.73 -16.18 3.52
C GLY A 19 5.35 -15.67 3.12
N VAL A 20 4.43 -15.54 4.07
CA VAL A 20 3.06 -15.08 3.84
C VAL A 20 2.88 -13.64 4.30
N ILE A 21 2.33 -12.82 3.42
CA ILE A 21 2.05 -11.40 3.68
C ILE A 21 0.56 -11.23 4.06
N ALA A 22 0.29 -10.59 5.21
CA ALA A 22 -1.05 -10.06 5.50
C ALA A 22 -1.21 -8.69 4.85
N ALA A 23 -2.16 -8.53 3.93
CA ALA A 23 -2.39 -7.27 3.22
C ALA A 23 -3.71 -6.63 3.64
N ILE A 24 -3.66 -5.58 4.44
CA ILE A 24 -4.83 -4.79 4.82
C ILE A 24 -5.08 -3.72 3.77
N VAL A 25 -6.30 -3.69 3.20
CA VAL A 25 -6.66 -2.83 2.07
C VAL A 25 -7.76 -1.84 2.47
N PRO A 26 -7.60 -0.51 2.18
CA PRO A 26 -8.55 0.54 2.57
C PRO A 26 -9.73 0.65 1.60
N THR A 27 -10.68 1.56 1.90
CA THR A 27 -11.79 1.91 1.00
C THR A 27 -11.45 2.99 -0.01
N THR A 28 -10.49 3.85 0.28
CA THR A 28 -10.19 5.05 -0.52
C THR A 28 -9.60 4.74 -1.90
N ASN A 29 -8.79 3.67 -1.97
CA ASN A 29 -8.16 3.20 -3.20
C ASN A 29 -7.98 1.67 -3.18
N PRO A 30 -9.09 0.91 -3.15
CA PRO A 30 -9.05 -0.53 -2.87
C PRO A 30 -8.39 -1.34 -3.98
N THR A 31 -8.74 -1.07 -5.24
CA THR A 31 -8.26 -1.83 -6.40
C THR A 31 -6.76 -1.61 -6.64
N SER A 32 -6.32 -0.36 -6.68
CA SER A 32 -4.90 -0.03 -6.87
C SER A 32 -4.02 -0.57 -5.74
N THR A 33 -4.50 -0.50 -4.49
CA THR A 33 -3.78 -1.05 -3.33
C THR A 33 -3.69 -2.58 -3.41
N ALA A 34 -4.77 -3.28 -3.77
CA ALA A 34 -4.75 -4.72 -3.95
C ALA A 34 -3.79 -5.14 -5.06
N ILE A 35 -3.87 -4.50 -6.24
CA ILE A 35 -2.98 -4.77 -7.38
C ILE A 35 -1.52 -4.56 -6.97
N PHE A 36 -1.20 -3.39 -6.37
CA PHE A 36 0.17 -3.09 -5.93
C PHE A 36 0.70 -4.16 -4.97
N LYS A 37 -0.08 -4.53 -3.94
CA LYS A 37 0.36 -5.50 -2.93
C LYS A 37 0.51 -6.90 -3.52
N CYS A 38 -0.39 -7.33 -4.40
CA CYS A 38 -0.24 -8.59 -5.12
C CYS A 38 1.01 -8.61 -5.99
N LEU A 39 1.27 -7.56 -6.77
CA LEU A 39 2.44 -7.50 -7.65
C LEU A 39 3.75 -7.51 -6.87
N ILE A 40 3.84 -6.77 -5.74
CA ILE A 40 5.07 -6.78 -4.94
C ILE A 40 5.27 -8.13 -4.24
N ALA A 41 4.20 -8.78 -3.77
CA ALA A 41 4.27 -10.13 -3.22
C ALA A 41 4.80 -11.13 -4.25
N LEU A 42 4.23 -11.17 -5.43
CA LEU A 42 4.65 -12.03 -6.53
C LEU A 42 6.12 -11.76 -6.93
N LYS A 43 6.48 -10.47 -7.11
CA LYS A 43 7.85 -10.08 -7.46
C LYS A 43 8.87 -10.56 -6.44
N THR A 44 8.52 -10.58 -5.16
CA THR A 44 9.39 -11.01 -4.07
C THR A 44 9.19 -12.48 -3.69
N ARG A 45 8.40 -13.22 -4.45
CA ARG A 45 8.12 -14.66 -4.28
C ARG A 45 7.46 -15.00 -2.94
N ASN A 46 6.63 -14.10 -2.42
CA ASN A 46 5.84 -14.31 -1.22
C ASN A 46 4.41 -14.66 -1.58
N ALA A 47 3.75 -15.44 -0.73
CA ALA A 47 2.30 -15.56 -0.75
C ALA A 47 1.65 -14.35 -0.06
N ILE A 48 0.38 -14.08 -0.39
CA ILE A 48 -0.32 -12.93 0.17
C ILE A 48 -1.79 -13.25 0.45
N ILE A 49 -2.29 -12.80 1.60
CA ILE A 49 -3.69 -12.87 1.97
C ILE A 49 -4.24 -11.44 2.07
N ILE A 50 -5.21 -11.14 1.20
CA ILE A 50 -5.87 -9.83 1.17
C ILE A 50 -6.99 -9.79 2.21
N SER A 51 -6.92 -8.82 3.11
CA SER A 51 -7.99 -8.45 4.02
C SER A 51 -8.64 -7.16 3.51
N PRO A 52 -9.77 -7.26 2.78
CA PRO A 52 -10.43 -6.10 2.21
C PRO A 52 -11.22 -5.33 3.27
N HIS A 53 -11.38 -4.03 3.09
CA HIS A 53 -12.35 -3.29 3.88
C HIS A 53 -13.79 -3.73 3.51
N PRO A 54 -14.72 -3.92 4.46
CA PRO A 54 -16.06 -4.42 4.18
C PRO A 54 -16.82 -3.66 3.09
N ARG A 55 -16.69 -2.33 3.04
CA ARG A 55 -17.36 -1.47 2.03
C ARG A 55 -16.77 -1.59 0.63
N ALA A 56 -15.53 -2.05 0.48
CA ALA A 56 -14.86 -2.18 -0.80
C ALA A 56 -14.52 -3.64 -1.14
N LYS A 57 -15.11 -4.59 -0.43
CA LYS A 57 -14.81 -6.01 -0.53
C LYS A 57 -14.82 -6.52 -1.97
N ASN A 58 -15.91 -6.32 -2.68
CA ASN A 58 -16.07 -6.88 -4.01
C ASN A 58 -15.03 -6.36 -5.01
N ALA A 59 -14.79 -5.04 -5.03
CA ALA A 59 -13.80 -4.43 -5.92
C ALA A 59 -12.37 -4.89 -5.58
N THR A 60 -12.06 -5.00 -4.28
CA THR A 60 -10.75 -5.48 -3.80
C THR A 60 -10.49 -6.92 -4.21
N ILE A 61 -11.47 -7.81 -3.98
CA ILE A 61 -11.36 -9.24 -4.31
C ILE A 61 -11.25 -9.44 -5.81
N GLU A 62 -12.06 -8.73 -6.60
CA GLU A 62 -12.01 -8.81 -8.05
C GLU A 62 -10.65 -8.39 -8.61
N ALA A 63 -10.08 -7.31 -8.09
CA ALA A 63 -8.73 -6.89 -8.48
C ALA A 63 -7.67 -7.96 -8.14
N ALA A 64 -7.75 -8.56 -6.95
CA ALA A 64 -6.84 -9.64 -6.55
C ALA A 64 -7.01 -10.89 -7.42
N ARG A 65 -8.26 -11.25 -7.77
CA ARG A 65 -8.60 -12.39 -8.63
C ARG A 65 -8.01 -12.25 -10.03
N ILE A 66 -8.14 -11.07 -10.64
CA ILE A 66 -7.56 -10.78 -11.95
C ILE A 66 -6.02 -10.95 -11.94
N VAL A 67 -5.37 -10.45 -10.88
CA VAL A 67 -3.91 -10.62 -10.75
C VAL A 67 -3.53 -12.08 -10.53
N LEU A 68 -4.28 -12.83 -9.71
CA LEU A 68 -4.06 -14.26 -9.49
C LEU A 68 -4.19 -15.06 -10.80
N GLU A 69 -5.25 -14.82 -11.56
CA GLU A 69 -5.45 -15.52 -12.85
C GLU A 69 -4.30 -15.27 -13.84
N ALA A 70 -3.84 -14.00 -13.92
CA ALA A 70 -2.70 -13.66 -14.76
C ALA A 70 -1.41 -14.33 -14.27
N ALA A 71 -1.19 -14.36 -12.96
CA ALA A 71 -0.02 -15.00 -12.35
C ALA A 71 -0.01 -16.50 -12.58
N VAL A 72 -1.14 -17.20 -12.40
CA VAL A 72 -1.28 -18.63 -12.63
C VAL A 72 -1.04 -18.98 -14.09
N LYS A 73 -1.60 -18.20 -15.04
CA LYS A 73 -1.31 -18.34 -16.48
C LYS A 73 0.18 -18.19 -16.80
N ALA A 74 0.91 -17.40 -16.01
CA ALA A 74 2.35 -17.22 -16.16
C ALA A 74 3.18 -18.28 -15.41
N GLY A 75 2.54 -19.26 -14.75
CA GLY A 75 3.20 -20.36 -14.06
C GLY A 75 3.37 -20.19 -12.55
N ALA A 76 2.70 -19.21 -11.94
CA ALA A 76 2.67 -19.11 -10.48
C ALA A 76 1.80 -20.24 -9.87
N PRO A 77 2.09 -20.67 -8.63
CA PRO A 77 1.27 -21.66 -7.94
C PRO A 77 -0.16 -21.17 -7.75
N GLU A 78 -1.14 -22.07 -7.87
CA GLU A 78 -2.50 -21.81 -7.40
C GLU A 78 -2.50 -21.49 -5.90
N GLY A 79 -3.30 -20.52 -5.49
CA GLY A 79 -3.37 -20.12 -4.07
C GLY A 79 -2.26 -19.19 -3.58
N ILE A 80 -1.35 -18.72 -4.45
CA ILE A 80 -0.32 -17.74 -4.09
C ILE A 80 -0.92 -16.39 -3.61
N ILE A 81 -2.12 -16.06 -4.06
CA ILE A 81 -2.92 -14.91 -3.62
C ILE A 81 -4.24 -15.44 -3.08
N GLY A 82 -4.53 -15.18 -1.81
CA GLY A 82 -5.79 -15.48 -1.15
C GLY A 82 -6.47 -14.19 -0.63
N TRP A 83 -7.71 -14.30 -0.20
CA TRP A 83 -8.47 -13.18 0.38
C TRP A 83 -9.52 -13.64 1.38
N ILE A 84 -9.99 -12.68 2.21
CA ILE A 84 -11.09 -12.90 3.15
C ILE A 84 -12.41 -12.52 2.46
N ASP A 85 -13.29 -13.51 2.26
CA ASP A 85 -14.61 -13.30 1.64
C ASP A 85 -15.61 -12.61 2.58
N GLN A 86 -15.48 -12.81 3.88
CA GLN A 86 -16.33 -12.20 4.89
C GLN A 86 -15.45 -11.39 5.86
N PRO A 87 -15.05 -10.16 5.45
CA PRO A 87 -14.12 -9.37 6.24
C PRO A 87 -14.72 -8.93 7.57
N SER A 88 -13.96 -9.16 8.64
CA SER A 88 -14.26 -8.69 9.99
C SER A 88 -12.96 -8.19 10.64
N VAL A 89 -13.11 -7.44 11.74
CA VAL A 89 -11.95 -7.00 12.54
C VAL A 89 -11.20 -8.20 13.10
N GLU A 90 -11.92 -9.20 13.58
CA GLU A 90 -11.34 -10.43 14.14
C GLU A 90 -10.54 -11.20 13.08
N LEU A 91 -11.10 -11.44 11.90
CA LEU A 91 -10.40 -12.13 10.81
C LEU A 91 -9.17 -11.35 10.33
N SER A 92 -9.26 -10.02 10.25
CA SER A 92 -8.12 -9.18 9.91
C SER A 92 -6.99 -9.32 10.95
N GLN A 93 -7.34 -9.33 12.24
CA GLN A 93 -6.37 -9.55 13.31
C GLN A 93 -5.78 -10.96 13.29
N ASN A 94 -6.59 -11.98 12.97
CA ASN A 94 -6.11 -13.35 12.84
C ASN A 94 -5.09 -13.48 11.69
N VAL A 95 -5.43 -12.95 10.52
CA VAL A 95 -4.48 -12.94 9.38
C VAL A 95 -3.20 -12.20 9.73
N MET A 96 -3.27 -11.06 10.43
CA MET A 96 -2.07 -10.35 10.89
C MET A 96 -1.20 -11.20 11.83
N ARG A 97 -1.80 -11.95 12.76
CA ARG A 97 -1.07 -12.80 13.72
C ARG A 97 -0.43 -14.03 13.07
N GLU A 98 -1.09 -14.62 12.09
CA GLU A 98 -0.68 -15.88 11.47
C GLU A 98 0.26 -15.67 10.26
N SER A 99 0.46 -14.43 9.81
CA SER A 99 1.34 -14.11 8.69
C SER A 99 2.77 -13.77 9.15
N ASP A 100 3.71 -13.82 8.24
CA ASP A 100 5.13 -13.55 8.52
C ASP A 100 5.45 -12.05 8.50
N ILE A 101 4.73 -11.27 7.69
CA ILE A 101 4.83 -9.81 7.62
C ILE A 101 3.48 -9.19 7.26
N ILE A 102 3.26 -7.96 7.71
CA ILE A 102 2.02 -7.22 7.48
C ILE A 102 2.29 -5.99 6.59
N LEU A 103 1.51 -5.86 5.53
CA LEU A 103 1.42 -4.63 4.72
C LEU A 103 0.06 -3.98 5.00
N ALA A 104 0.01 -3.04 5.94
CA ALA A 104 -1.23 -2.38 6.34
C ALA A 104 -1.38 -1.01 5.67
N THR A 105 -2.45 -0.81 4.90
CA THR A 105 -2.88 0.51 4.43
C THR A 105 -4.28 0.77 4.96
N GLY A 106 -4.44 1.82 5.77
CA GLY A 106 -5.74 2.08 6.39
C GLY A 106 -5.70 3.23 7.38
N GLY A 107 -6.79 3.41 8.11
CA GLY A 107 -6.88 4.44 9.15
C GLY A 107 -5.93 4.18 10.35
N PRO A 108 -5.69 5.21 11.19
CA PRO A 108 -4.71 5.13 12.28
C PRO A 108 -4.92 3.95 13.23
N ALA A 109 -6.17 3.60 13.53
CA ALA A 109 -6.49 2.47 14.41
C ALA A 109 -6.03 1.13 13.81
N MET A 110 -6.20 0.92 12.51
CA MET A 110 -5.77 -0.29 11.82
C MET A 110 -4.25 -0.38 11.72
N VAL A 111 -3.59 0.73 11.42
CA VAL A 111 -2.11 0.81 11.40
C VAL A 111 -1.54 0.52 12.79
N LYS A 112 -2.13 1.08 13.85
CA LYS A 112 -1.75 0.77 15.22
C LYS A 112 -1.95 -0.72 15.55
N ALA A 113 -3.06 -1.31 15.14
CA ALA A 113 -3.31 -2.75 15.31
C ALA A 113 -2.24 -3.60 14.62
N ALA A 114 -1.83 -3.23 13.40
CA ALA A 114 -0.78 -3.92 12.68
C ALA A 114 0.56 -3.89 13.43
N TYR A 115 0.99 -2.71 13.89
CA TYR A 115 2.23 -2.58 14.68
C TYR A 115 2.15 -3.27 16.06
N SER A 116 0.95 -3.46 16.61
CA SER A 116 0.75 -4.11 17.92
C SER A 116 0.48 -5.62 17.79
N SER A 117 0.51 -6.17 16.60
CA SER A 117 0.20 -7.59 16.33
C SER A 117 1.27 -8.58 16.82
N GLY A 118 2.48 -8.10 17.10
CA GLY A 118 3.64 -8.92 17.40
C GLY A 118 4.37 -9.47 16.16
N ARG A 119 3.96 -9.05 14.96
CA ARG A 119 4.62 -9.39 13.69
C ARG A 119 5.28 -8.17 13.06
N PRO A 120 6.31 -8.32 12.23
CA PRO A 120 6.84 -7.23 11.43
C PRO A 120 5.74 -6.57 10.60
N ALA A 121 5.64 -5.25 10.62
CA ALA A 121 4.60 -4.53 9.92
C ALA A 121 5.13 -3.28 9.23
N LEU A 122 4.66 -3.06 8.00
CA LEU A 122 4.82 -1.83 7.23
C LEU A 122 3.44 -1.18 7.13
N GLY A 123 3.22 -0.15 7.95
CA GLY A 123 1.94 0.54 8.05
C GLY A 123 1.96 1.88 7.32
N VAL A 124 0.90 2.13 6.53
CA VAL A 124 0.64 3.40 5.85
C VAL A 124 -0.72 3.90 6.27
N GLY A 125 -0.74 5.05 6.92
CA GLY A 125 -1.95 5.72 7.41
C GLY A 125 -2.27 7.01 6.64
N ALA A 126 -2.95 7.94 7.31
CA ALA A 126 -3.19 9.27 6.78
C ALA A 126 -1.87 10.03 6.64
N GLY A 127 -1.69 10.68 5.51
CA GLY A 127 -0.56 11.57 5.26
C GLY A 127 -0.83 13.00 5.74
N ASN A 128 0.23 13.80 5.79
CA ASN A 128 0.17 15.25 5.89
C ASN A 128 1.04 15.83 4.77
N THR A 129 0.50 15.77 3.55
CA THR A 129 1.23 16.10 2.33
C THR A 129 1.28 17.62 2.17
N PRO A 130 2.48 18.26 2.16
CA PRO A 130 2.62 19.68 1.85
C PRO A 130 2.66 19.91 0.34
N ALA A 131 2.07 20.99 -0.13
CA ALA A 131 2.32 21.56 -1.45
C ALA A 131 3.26 22.75 -1.29
N ILE A 132 4.35 22.79 -2.04
CA ILE A 132 5.34 23.88 -2.00
C ILE A 132 5.19 24.74 -3.24
N ILE A 133 5.05 26.05 -3.06
CA ILE A 133 4.99 27.05 -4.12
C ILE A 133 6.24 27.93 -4.00
N ASP A 134 7.13 27.81 -4.96
CA ASP A 134 8.37 28.58 -5.05
C ASP A 134 8.26 29.76 -6.04
N GLU A 135 9.32 30.55 -6.15
CA GLU A 135 9.40 31.74 -7.00
C GLU A 135 9.28 31.42 -8.50
N THR A 136 9.49 30.19 -8.92
CA THR A 136 9.37 29.75 -10.31
C THR A 136 7.95 29.31 -10.68
N ALA A 137 7.04 29.22 -9.71
CA ALA A 137 5.73 28.70 -9.89
C ALA A 137 4.82 29.63 -10.71
N HIS A 138 4.02 29.03 -11.60
CA HIS A 138 2.90 29.75 -12.22
C HIS A 138 1.70 29.71 -11.26
N ILE A 139 1.52 30.79 -10.48
CA ILE A 139 0.60 30.85 -9.34
C ILE A 139 -0.82 30.35 -9.67
N LYS A 140 -1.45 30.87 -10.76
CA LYS A 140 -2.80 30.42 -11.15
C LYS A 140 -2.88 28.92 -11.40
N MET A 141 -1.87 28.36 -12.05
CA MET A 141 -1.81 26.92 -12.32
C MET A 141 -1.59 26.13 -11.02
N ALA A 142 -0.70 26.58 -10.14
CA ALA A 142 -0.45 25.98 -8.85
C ALA A 142 -1.72 25.91 -8.00
N VAL A 143 -2.43 27.03 -7.85
CA VAL A 143 -3.69 27.10 -7.09
C VAL A 143 -4.74 26.17 -7.68
N ASN A 144 -4.95 26.19 -9.00
CA ASN A 144 -5.93 25.31 -9.64
C ASN A 144 -5.56 23.83 -9.46
N SER A 145 -4.29 23.46 -9.59
CA SER A 145 -3.82 22.09 -9.42
C SER A 145 -4.03 21.61 -7.97
N ILE A 146 -3.70 22.45 -6.99
CA ILE A 146 -3.90 22.14 -5.57
C ILE A 146 -5.40 21.97 -5.27
N LEU A 147 -6.26 22.87 -5.79
CA LEU A 147 -7.70 22.77 -5.60
C LEU A 147 -8.27 21.48 -6.19
N LEU A 148 -7.91 21.14 -7.43
CA LEU A 148 -8.34 19.91 -8.08
C LEU A 148 -7.87 18.67 -7.33
N SER A 149 -6.61 18.66 -6.90
CA SER A 149 -6.03 17.54 -6.13
C SER A 149 -6.68 17.42 -4.76
N LYS A 150 -6.79 18.53 -4.02
CA LYS A 150 -7.38 18.52 -2.67
C LYS A 150 -8.84 18.14 -2.64
N THR A 151 -9.62 18.51 -3.66
CA THR A 151 -11.05 18.19 -3.73
C THR A 151 -11.34 16.83 -4.34
N PHE A 152 -10.33 16.18 -4.93
CA PHE A 152 -10.46 14.81 -5.41
C PHE A 152 -10.91 13.88 -4.27
N ASP A 153 -11.87 13.02 -4.54
CA ASP A 153 -12.47 12.09 -3.55
C ASP A 153 -12.89 12.80 -2.25
N ASN A 154 -13.44 14.03 -2.35
CA ASN A 154 -13.81 14.89 -1.22
C ASN A 154 -12.67 15.11 -0.19
N GLY A 155 -11.43 15.04 -0.62
CA GLY A 155 -10.26 15.24 0.23
C GLY A 155 -9.98 14.11 1.23
N VAL A 156 -10.58 12.92 1.07
CA VAL A 156 -10.42 11.81 2.02
C VAL A 156 -9.29 10.85 1.65
N ILE A 157 -8.75 10.95 0.44
CA ILE A 157 -7.60 10.13 0.05
C ILE A 157 -6.35 10.53 0.86
N CYS A 158 -5.54 9.55 1.26
CA CYS A 158 -4.36 9.76 2.10
C CYS A 158 -3.28 10.67 1.49
N ALA A 159 -3.27 10.84 0.17
CA ALA A 159 -2.33 11.68 -0.57
C ALA A 159 -2.81 13.13 -0.74
N SER A 160 -4.02 13.50 -0.25
CA SER A 160 -4.52 14.87 -0.31
C SER A 160 -3.60 15.84 0.40
N GLU A 161 -3.37 17.00 -0.20
CA GLU A 161 -2.61 18.09 0.41
C GLU A 161 -3.29 18.56 1.71
N GLN A 162 -2.49 18.73 2.76
CA GLN A 162 -2.95 19.18 4.09
C GLN A 162 -2.41 20.55 4.48
N SER A 163 -1.34 20.99 3.81
CA SER A 163 -0.70 22.28 4.03
C SER A 163 -0.14 22.85 2.75
N ILE A 164 -0.02 24.17 2.68
CA ILE A 164 0.63 24.89 1.59
C ILE A 164 1.80 25.67 2.19
N ILE A 165 2.98 25.47 1.64
CA ILE A 165 4.20 26.21 1.97
C ILE A 165 4.48 27.14 0.80
N VAL A 166 4.47 28.44 1.03
CA VAL A 166 4.69 29.48 0.02
C VAL A 166 5.97 30.23 0.38
N LEU A 167 6.87 30.39 -0.58
CA LEU A 167 8.05 31.24 -0.38
C LEU A 167 7.64 32.71 -0.29
N GLU A 168 8.39 33.51 0.46
CA GLU A 168 8.08 34.91 0.77
C GLU A 168 7.96 35.75 -0.54
N GLU A 169 8.77 35.44 -1.53
CA GLU A 169 8.84 36.13 -2.83
C GLU A 169 7.53 36.05 -3.64
N VAL A 170 6.67 35.08 -3.34
CA VAL A 170 5.41 34.83 -4.08
C VAL A 170 4.20 34.73 -3.16
N TYR A 171 4.32 35.21 -1.94
CA TYR A 171 3.28 35.07 -0.91
C TYR A 171 2.12 36.06 -1.09
N ASP A 172 2.32 37.27 -1.69
CA ASP A 172 1.33 38.36 -1.86
C ASP A 172 0.33 38.10 -3.01
#